data_17b905a258bb19cdc4b2fda62e06abb8
#
_entry.id   17b905a258bb19cdc4b2fda62e06abb8
#
_cell.length_a   1.000
_cell.length_b   1.000
_cell.length_c   1.000
_cell.angle_alpha   90.00
_cell.angle_beta   90.00
_cell.angle_gamma   90.00
#
_symmetry.space_group_name_H-M   'P 1'
#
loop_
_entity.id
_entity.type
_entity.pdbx_description
1 polymer ?
#
loop_
_entity_poly.entity_id
_entity_poly.type
_entity_poly.pdbx_seq_one_letter_code
_entity_poly.pdbx_strand_id
1 'polypeptide(L)'
;MTIEKGIAQDIEGIHNNDAKKWFQKLIQKDQYVGELYSINYETAKIQIHDTERQKVGGIPSLSFLIATRVDPDSTNIDFKTEDAAFILLRVMDAAQLPNSAEAERIRVETAQRVSGETDKHWDGEGIMDTKTRVYLGYAGVECRIIGTFYLETPLEDKNLKGNLLLKFGSDISNYYPNRGLKVYKPNSNALEEIVNYTDQSNLQEHIENYGTAEKVKLGYIRYASTNRKYQQVDDAPIFIYP
;
A
#
# COMPACT_ATOMS: atom_id res chain seq x y z
N MET A 1 14.44 -30.64 -26.83
CA MET A 1 14.29 -29.50 -25.91
C MET A 1 15.67 -28.87 -25.85
N THR A 2 15.84 -27.72 -26.46
CA THR A 2 17.15 -27.13 -26.70
C THR A 2 17.67 -26.48 -25.40
N ILE A 3 18.98 -26.58 -25.16
CA ILE A 3 19.68 -26.00 -23.98
C ILE A 3 19.32 -24.50 -23.80
N GLU A 4 19.13 -23.77 -24.90
CA GLU A 4 18.69 -22.36 -24.89
C GLU A 4 17.32 -22.14 -24.23
N LYS A 5 16.37 -23.07 -24.38
CA LYS A 5 15.06 -22.98 -23.67
C LYS A 5 15.17 -23.23 -22.19
N GLY A 6 16.09 -24.13 -21.77
CA GLY A 6 16.37 -24.37 -20.36
C GLY A 6 16.99 -23.14 -19.67
N ILE A 7 17.99 -22.53 -20.30
CA ILE A 7 18.65 -21.32 -19.77
C ILE A 7 17.69 -20.13 -19.70
N ALA A 8 16.83 -19.94 -20.72
CA ALA A 8 15.83 -18.88 -20.71
C ALA A 8 14.79 -19.06 -19.59
N GLN A 9 14.36 -20.31 -19.32
CA GLN A 9 13.47 -20.61 -18.20
C GLN A 9 14.13 -20.42 -16.84
N ASP A 10 15.42 -20.77 -16.70
CA ASP A 10 16.17 -20.56 -15.45
C ASP A 10 16.38 -19.05 -15.18
N ILE A 11 16.68 -18.26 -16.19
CA ILE A 11 16.81 -16.81 -16.09
C ILE A 11 15.45 -16.19 -15.72
N GLU A 12 14.36 -16.56 -16.37
CA GLU A 12 13.02 -16.08 -16.06
C GLU A 12 12.60 -16.44 -14.63
N GLY A 13 13.00 -17.61 -14.12
CA GLY A 13 12.81 -18.03 -12.74
C GLY A 13 13.56 -17.17 -11.73
N ILE A 14 14.79 -16.75 -12.04
CA ILE A 14 15.60 -15.87 -11.17
C ILE A 14 14.96 -14.48 -11.10
N HIS A 15 14.55 -13.90 -12.23
CA HIS A 15 13.93 -12.56 -12.27
C HIS A 15 12.58 -12.50 -11.58
N ASN A 16 11.75 -13.54 -11.74
CA ASN A 16 10.51 -13.67 -10.99
C ASN A 16 10.75 -13.71 -9.46
N ASN A 17 11.84 -14.34 -9.01
CA ASN A 17 12.19 -14.35 -7.60
C ASN A 17 12.60 -12.97 -7.07
N ASP A 18 13.33 -12.17 -7.83
CA ASP A 18 13.74 -10.84 -7.42
C ASP A 18 12.54 -9.87 -7.41
N ALA A 19 11.69 -9.92 -8.41
CA ALA A 19 10.42 -9.20 -8.42
C ALA A 19 9.55 -9.61 -7.24
N LYS A 20 9.41 -10.89 -6.95
CA LYS A 20 8.67 -11.39 -5.79
C LYS A 20 9.23 -10.86 -4.47
N LYS A 21 10.54 -10.83 -4.30
CA LYS A 21 11.20 -10.28 -3.10
C LYS A 21 10.89 -8.79 -2.94
N TRP A 22 10.92 -8.03 -4.04
CA TRP A 22 10.57 -6.61 -4.01
C TRP A 22 9.12 -6.40 -3.59
N PHE A 23 8.17 -7.16 -4.18
CA PHE A 23 6.77 -7.14 -3.78
C PHE A 23 6.57 -7.51 -2.31
N GLN A 24 7.28 -8.53 -1.82
CA GLN A 24 7.22 -8.93 -0.41
C GLN A 24 7.77 -7.89 0.55
N LYS A 25 8.71 -7.06 0.13
CA LYS A 25 9.17 -5.91 0.93
C LYS A 25 8.08 -4.84 1.06
N LEU A 26 7.32 -4.59 -0.02
CA LEU A 26 6.32 -3.54 -0.06
C LEU A 26 5.01 -3.92 0.62
N ILE A 27 4.60 -5.18 0.51
CA ILE A 27 3.36 -5.70 1.08
C ILE A 27 3.67 -6.84 2.04
N GLN A 28 3.38 -6.64 3.32
CA GLN A 28 3.50 -7.65 4.35
C GLN A 28 2.13 -7.85 4.99
N LYS A 29 1.81 -9.09 5.36
CA LYS A 29 0.50 -9.46 5.89
C LYS A 29 0.12 -8.71 7.17
N ASP A 30 1.11 -8.44 8.01
CA ASP A 30 0.96 -7.68 9.25
C ASP A 30 0.76 -6.17 9.03
N GLN A 31 1.00 -5.70 7.82
CA GLN A 31 0.78 -4.30 7.41
C GLN A 31 -0.58 -4.07 6.70
N TYR A 32 -1.44 -5.08 6.64
CA TYR A 32 -2.78 -4.95 6.11
C TYR A 32 -3.61 -3.95 6.95
N VAL A 33 -4.30 -3.04 6.28
CA VAL A 33 -5.10 -1.99 6.95
C VAL A 33 -6.57 -2.01 6.56
N GLY A 34 -6.93 -2.52 5.39
CA GLY A 34 -8.31 -2.52 4.95
C GLY A 34 -8.50 -2.80 3.47
N GLU A 35 -9.67 -2.43 2.96
CA GLU A 35 -10.07 -2.68 1.58
C GLU A 35 -10.55 -1.40 0.91
N LEU A 36 -10.30 -1.30 -0.37
CA LEU A 36 -10.73 -0.20 -1.20
C LEU A 36 -12.16 -0.45 -1.68
N TYR A 37 -13.07 0.50 -1.44
CA TYR A 37 -14.48 0.39 -1.85
C TYR A 37 -14.87 1.35 -2.97
N SER A 38 -14.06 2.37 -3.24
CA SER A 38 -14.31 3.31 -4.34
C SER A 38 -12.99 3.85 -4.86
N ILE A 39 -12.89 3.97 -6.18
CA ILE A 39 -11.72 4.54 -6.86
C ILE A 39 -12.17 5.34 -8.08
N ASN A 40 -11.52 6.45 -8.32
CA ASN A 40 -11.54 7.21 -9.56
C ASN A 40 -10.11 7.62 -9.93
N TYR A 41 -9.90 8.43 -10.96
CA TYR A 41 -8.54 8.81 -11.38
C TYR A 41 -7.78 9.69 -10.39
N GLU A 42 -8.46 10.34 -9.46
CA GLU A 42 -7.87 11.27 -8.50
C GLU A 42 -7.81 10.68 -7.09
N THR A 43 -8.90 10.03 -6.67
CA THR A 43 -9.10 9.61 -5.28
C THR A 43 -9.47 8.14 -5.16
N ALA A 44 -9.05 7.56 -4.06
CA ALA A 44 -9.44 6.23 -3.60
C ALA A 44 -10.02 6.32 -2.20
N LYS A 45 -11.12 5.61 -1.95
CA LYS A 45 -11.76 5.52 -0.64
C LYS A 45 -11.64 4.13 -0.08
N ILE A 46 -11.15 4.05 1.15
CA ILE A 46 -10.76 2.82 1.83
C ILE A 46 -11.58 2.67 3.08
N GLN A 47 -12.12 1.48 3.32
CA GLN A 47 -12.67 1.11 4.63
C GLN A 47 -11.59 0.46 5.47
N ILE A 48 -11.45 0.92 6.72
CA ILE A 48 -10.43 0.48 7.65
C ILE A 48 -11.12 0.10 8.96
N HIS A 49 -10.78 -1.06 9.51
CA HIS A 49 -11.23 -1.44 10.84
C HIS A 49 -10.24 -0.95 11.90
N ASP A 50 -10.73 -0.48 13.03
CA ASP A 50 -9.90 0.08 14.11
C ASP A 50 -8.85 -0.90 14.63
N THR A 51 -9.16 -2.20 14.67
CA THR A 51 -8.21 -3.24 15.05
C THR A 51 -7.01 -3.31 14.11
N GLU A 52 -7.24 -3.22 12.79
CA GLU A 52 -6.16 -3.26 11.80
C GLU A 52 -5.33 -1.97 11.86
N ARG A 53 -6.00 -0.82 11.99
CA ARG A 53 -5.33 0.47 12.22
C ARG A 53 -4.40 0.43 13.44
N GLN A 54 -4.85 -0.18 14.54
CA GLN A 54 -4.04 -0.31 15.75
C GLN A 54 -2.82 -1.22 15.55
N LYS A 55 -2.98 -2.35 14.85
CA LYS A 55 -1.88 -3.30 14.56
C LYS A 55 -0.72 -2.62 13.81
N VAL A 56 -1.03 -1.80 12.82
CA VAL A 56 -0.02 -1.09 12.02
C VAL A 56 0.49 0.20 12.68
N GLY A 57 0.18 0.41 13.97
CA GLY A 57 0.64 1.58 14.72
C GLY A 57 -0.04 2.90 14.34
N GLY A 58 -1.22 2.86 13.71
CA GLY A 58 -1.95 4.04 13.25
C GLY A 58 -1.70 4.38 11.78
N ILE A 59 -2.51 5.30 11.27
CA ILE A 59 -2.44 5.78 9.87
C ILE A 59 -2.35 7.30 9.93
N PRO A 60 -1.13 7.86 9.96
CA PRO A 60 -0.94 9.31 10.00
C PRO A 60 -1.44 10.00 8.73
N SER A 61 -1.90 11.24 8.87
CA SER A 61 -2.21 12.08 7.71
C SER A 61 -1.00 12.23 6.81
N LEU A 62 -1.23 12.27 5.51
CA LEU A 62 -0.21 12.35 4.46
C LEU A 62 0.75 11.14 4.38
N SER A 63 0.51 10.07 5.15
CA SER A 63 1.27 8.82 4.98
C SER A 63 0.92 8.14 3.66
N PHE A 64 1.85 7.29 3.18
CA PHE A 64 1.61 6.46 2.02
C PHE A 64 0.89 5.17 2.40
N LEU A 65 0.02 4.72 1.50
CA LEU A 65 -0.59 3.39 1.51
C LEU A 65 -0.40 2.76 0.13
N ILE A 66 -0.51 1.43 0.08
CA ILE A 66 -0.39 0.66 -1.16
C ILE A 66 -1.66 -0.17 -1.33
N ALA A 67 -2.32 -0.04 -2.48
CA ALA A 67 -3.46 -0.88 -2.83
C ALA A 67 -3.05 -1.86 -3.94
N THR A 68 -3.38 -3.14 -3.77
CA THR A 68 -3.03 -4.19 -4.73
C THR A 68 -3.99 -5.37 -4.66
N ARG A 69 -4.06 -6.15 -5.75
CA ARG A 69 -4.69 -7.47 -5.79
C ARG A 69 -3.72 -8.59 -5.47
N VAL A 70 -2.42 -8.30 -5.44
CA VAL A 70 -1.41 -9.30 -5.11
C VAL A 70 -1.57 -9.75 -3.65
N ASP A 71 -1.61 -11.05 -3.43
CA ASP A 71 -1.60 -11.63 -2.10
C ASP A 71 -0.14 -11.83 -1.64
N PRO A 72 0.28 -11.27 -0.49
CA PRO A 72 1.64 -11.44 0.02
C PRO A 72 2.02 -12.90 0.26
N ASP A 73 1.05 -13.77 0.53
CA ASP A 73 1.26 -15.21 0.75
C ASP A 73 1.26 -16.02 -0.56
N SER A 74 0.97 -15.41 -1.71
CA SER A 74 0.93 -16.12 -2.98
C SER A 74 2.30 -16.66 -3.38
N THR A 75 2.34 -17.94 -3.70
CA THR A 75 3.57 -18.60 -4.19
C THR A 75 3.80 -18.38 -5.69
N ASN A 76 2.71 -18.17 -6.44
CA ASN A 76 2.72 -18.03 -7.90
C ASN A 76 2.09 -16.68 -8.29
N ILE A 77 2.89 -15.64 -8.33
CA ILE A 77 2.48 -14.34 -8.87
C ILE A 77 2.91 -14.31 -10.33
N ASP A 78 1.95 -14.14 -11.23
CA ASP A 78 2.24 -13.88 -12.64
C ASP A 78 2.46 -12.38 -12.84
N PHE A 79 3.71 -11.98 -12.90
CA PHE A 79 4.13 -10.58 -13.05
C PHE A 79 3.87 -10.00 -14.44
N LYS A 80 3.40 -10.82 -15.39
CA LYS A 80 3.00 -10.38 -16.74
C LYS A 80 1.54 -9.93 -16.78
N THR A 81 0.79 -10.17 -15.71
CA THR A 81 -0.61 -9.74 -15.62
C THR A 81 -0.71 -8.33 -15.07
N GLU A 82 -1.73 -7.61 -15.47
CA GLU A 82 -2.06 -6.27 -14.96
C GLU A 82 -2.36 -6.28 -13.46
N ASP A 83 -2.80 -7.42 -12.91
CA ASP A 83 -3.08 -7.59 -11.48
C ASP A 83 -1.81 -7.54 -10.61
N ALA A 84 -0.63 -7.82 -11.20
CA ALA A 84 0.65 -7.73 -10.50
C ALA A 84 1.18 -6.28 -10.48
N ALA A 85 0.39 -5.37 -9.96
CA ALA A 85 0.74 -3.95 -9.85
C ALA A 85 0.29 -3.38 -8.50
N PHE A 86 0.86 -2.22 -8.13
CA PHE A 86 0.54 -1.50 -6.90
C PHE A 86 0.11 -0.08 -7.18
N ILE A 87 -1.04 0.31 -6.66
CA ILE A 87 -1.44 1.71 -6.64
C ILE A 87 -0.82 2.35 -5.40
N LEU A 88 -0.02 3.39 -5.61
CA LEU A 88 0.49 4.24 -4.54
C LEU A 88 -0.54 5.29 -4.19
N LEU A 89 -0.92 5.31 -2.93
CA LEU A 89 -1.93 6.19 -2.36
C LEU A 89 -1.31 7.10 -1.29
N ARG A 90 -1.87 8.29 -1.13
CA ARG A 90 -1.52 9.22 -0.05
C ARG A 90 -2.75 9.58 0.75
N VAL A 91 -2.72 9.36 2.05
CA VAL A 91 -3.81 9.68 2.98
C VAL A 91 -4.05 11.19 3.00
N MET A 92 -5.28 11.61 2.72
CA MET A 92 -5.66 13.02 2.67
C MET A 92 -6.66 13.39 3.75
N ASP A 93 -7.75 12.64 3.87
CA ASP A 93 -8.88 12.99 4.73
C ASP A 93 -9.68 11.75 5.17
N ALA A 94 -10.65 11.96 6.04
CA ALA A 94 -11.66 10.97 6.36
C ALA A 94 -12.72 10.89 5.23
N ALA A 95 -13.27 9.71 5.02
CA ALA A 95 -14.36 9.48 4.08
C ALA A 95 -15.59 8.89 4.79
N GLN A 96 -16.76 9.23 4.30
CA GLN A 96 -17.97 8.55 4.74
C GLN A 96 -18.07 7.16 4.09
N LEU A 97 -18.37 6.16 4.89
CA LEU A 97 -18.70 4.83 4.38
C LEU A 97 -20.12 4.82 3.79
N PRO A 98 -20.42 3.94 2.81
CA PRO A 98 -21.76 3.83 2.24
C PRO A 98 -22.87 3.57 3.27
N ASN A 99 -22.53 2.90 4.38
CA ASN A 99 -23.44 2.59 5.49
C ASN A 99 -23.30 3.55 6.69
N SER A 100 -22.71 4.71 6.52
CA SER A 100 -22.45 5.67 7.62
C SER A 100 -23.71 6.11 8.35
N ALA A 101 -24.79 6.35 7.63
CA ALA A 101 -26.07 6.77 8.22
C ALA A 101 -26.65 5.71 9.18
N GLU A 102 -26.58 4.44 8.82
CA GLU A 102 -27.02 3.34 9.69
C GLU A 102 -26.12 3.20 10.91
N ALA A 103 -24.81 3.27 10.72
CA ALA A 103 -23.83 3.23 11.80
C ALA A 103 -24.03 4.40 12.78
N GLU A 104 -24.33 5.58 12.28
CA GLU A 104 -24.62 6.77 13.08
C GLU A 104 -25.91 6.62 13.90
N ARG A 105 -26.95 6.11 13.31
CA ARG A 105 -28.21 5.79 13.99
C ARG A 105 -27.97 4.83 15.18
N ILE A 106 -27.24 3.74 14.95
CA ILE A 106 -26.92 2.75 15.98
C ILE A 106 -26.10 3.38 17.12
N ARG A 107 -25.13 4.23 16.80
CA ARG A 107 -24.33 4.95 17.82
C ARG A 107 -25.21 5.83 18.69
N VAL A 108 -26.10 6.63 18.07
CA VAL A 108 -27.02 7.53 18.78
C VAL A 108 -27.96 6.73 19.71
N GLU A 109 -28.60 5.67 19.18
CA GLU A 109 -29.48 4.82 19.98
C GLU A 109 -28.75 4.17 21.16
N THR A 110 -27.52 3.70 20.96
CA THR A 110 -26.73 3.09 22.02
C THR A 110 -26.32 4.13 23.07
N ALA A 111 -25.89 5.32 22.63
CA ALA A 111 -25.54 6.42 23.53
C ALA A 111 -26.75 6.88 24.39
N GLN A 112 -27.95 6.92 23.78
CA GLN A 112 -29.19 7.25 24.51
C GLN A 112 -29.55 6.22 25.59
N ARG A 113 -29.28 4.92 25.35
CA ARG A 113 -29.54 3.87 26.35
C ARG A 113 -28.65 4.02 27.59
N VAL A 114 -27.42 4.50 27.44
CA VAL A 114 -26.48 4.71 28.55
C VAL A 114 -26.49 6.14 29.09
N SER A 115 -27.38 6.98 28.57
CA SER A 115 -27.54 8.36 29.01
C SER A 115 -27.93 8.41 30.48
N GLY A 116 -27.17 9.13 31.30
CA GLY A 116 -27.33 9.20 32.72
C GLY A 116 -26.40 8.31 33.56
N GLU A 117 -25.61 7.43 32.93
CA GLU A 117 -24.57 6.66 33.59
C GLU A 117 -23.21 7.28 33.31
N THR A 118 -22.64 8.01 34.26
CA THR A 118 -21.44 8.84 34.09
C THR A 118 -20.16 8.05 33.77
N ASP A 119 -20.12 6.77 34.17
CA ASP A 119 -18.93 5.93 34.01
C ASP A 119 -18.97 5.00 32.83
N LYS A 120 -20.05 5.01 32.07
CA LYS A 120 -20.20 4.12 30.89
C LYS A 120 -20.09 4.87 29.57
N HIS A 121 -19.27 4.33 28.70
CA HIS A 121 -19.18 4.74 27.32
C HIS A 121 -20.07 3.83 26.46
N TRP A 122 -20.67 4.36 25.41
CA TRP A 122 -21.55 3.63 24.49
C TRP A 122 -20.88 2.41 23.82
N ASP A 123 -19.54 2.43 23.69
CA ASP A 123 -18.69 1.37 23.13
C ASP A 123 -18.04 0.48 24.20
N GLY A 124 -18.42 0.67 25.47
CA GLY A 124 -17.88 -0.09 26.61
C GLY A 124 -18.25 -1.58 26.57
N GLU A 125 -17.43 -2.39 27.26
CA GLU A 125 -17.70 -3.82 27.41
C GLU A 125 -19.06 -4.06 28.10
N GLY A 126 -19.85 -4.97 27.53
CA GLY A 126 -21.17 -5.34 28.05
C GLY A 126 -22.33 -4.43 27.64
N ILE A 127 -22.08 -3.30 26.99
CA ILE A 127 -23.13 -2.39 26.49
C ILE A 127 -23.60 -2.78 25.09
N MET A 128 -22.65 -3.26 24.29
CA MET A 128 -22.87 -3.59 22.89
C MET A 128 -22.46 -5.04 22.62
N ASP A 129 -23.23 -5.74 21.79
CA ASP A 129 -22.81 -7.06 21.33
C ASP A 129 -21.58 -6.98 20.41
N THR A 130 -20.84 -8.08 20.34
CA THR A 130 -19.57 -8.13 19.61
C THR A 130 -19.72 -7.81 18.12
N LYS A 131 -20.83 -8.22 17.48
CA LYS A 131 -21.05 -7.99 16.04
C LYS A 131 -21.30 -6.50 15.77
N THR A 132 -22.13 -5.86 16.58
CA THR A 132 -22.39 -4.42 16.49
C THR A 132 -21.11 -3.62 16.74
N ARG A 133 -20.30 -4.00 17.73
CA ARG A 133 -19.02 -3.35 18.01
C ARG A 133 -18.02 -3.46 16.82
N VAL A 134 -17.92 -4.64 16.20
CA VAL A 134 -17.10 -4.82 15.00
C VAL A 134 -17.65 -3.96 13.85
N TYR A 135 -18.97 -3.98 13.63
CA TYR A 135 -19.60 -3.17 12.58
C TYR A 135 -19.32 -1.66 12.74
N LEU A 136 -19.41 -1.16 13.96
CA LEU A 136 -19.17 0.26 14.26
C LEU A 136 -17.66 0.62 14.33
N GLY A 137 -16.78 -0.38 14.33
CA GLY A 137 -15.32 -0.21 14.32
C GLY A 137 -14.73 0.17 12.95
N TYR A 138 -15.55 0.22 11.89
CA TYR A 138 -15.11 0.65 10.58
C TYR A 138 -15.13 2.17 10.43
N ALA A 139 -14.13 2.69 9.73
CA ALA A 139 -14.02 4.08 9.31
C ALA A 139 -13.60 4.17 7.86
N GLY A 140 -13.97 5.25 7.19
CA GLY A 140 -13.52 5.56 5.84
C GLY A 140 -12.32 6.51 5.85
N VAL A 141 -11.40 6.29 4.92
CA VAL A 141 -10.26 7.16 4.65
C VAL A 141 -10.23 7.50 3.17
N GLU A 142 -10.06 8.78 2.87
CA GLU A 142 -9.86 9.27 1.50
C GLU A 142 -8.37 9.45 1.23
N CYS A 143 -7.93 8.88 0.12
CA CYS A 143 -6.55 8.95 -0.33
C CYS A 143 -6.49 9.57 -1.72
N ARG A 144 -5.45 10.33 -1.99
CA ARG A 144 -5.08 10.75 -3.33
C ARG A 144 -4.29 9.63 -4.01
N ILE A 145 -4.58 9.39 -5.27
CA ILE A 145 -3.81 8.47 -6.10
C ILE A 145 -2.55 9.21 -6.59
N ILE A 146 -1.40 8.61 -6.37
CA ILE A 146 -0.10 9.14 -6.81
C ILE A 146 0.29 8.53 -8.13
N GLY A 147 0.08 7.21 -8.29
CA GLY A 147 0.38 6.46 -9.50
C GLY A 147 0.42 4.97 -9.22
N THR A 148 0.89 4.22 -10.19
CA THR A 148 0.93 2.76 -10.17
C THR A 148 2.34 2.26 -10.45
N PHE A 149 2.86 1.41 -9.58
CA PHE A 149 4.06 0.62 -9.83
C PHE A 149 3.66 -0.68 -10.54
N TYR A 150 4.37 -1.01 -11.59
CA TYR A 150 4.17 -2.25 -12.36
C TYR A 150 5.50 -2.78 -12.87
N LEU A 151 5.50 -4.02 -13.34
CA LEU A 151 6.67 -4.64 -13.91
C LEU A 151 6.50 -4.78 -15.43
N GLU A 152 7.48 -4.31 -16.15
CA GLU A 152 7.54 -4.38 -17.60
C GLU A 152 8.63 -5.33 -18.05
N THR A 153 8.32 -6.16 -19.05
CA THR A 153 9.32 -6.97 -19.74
C THR A 153 9.87 -6.16 -20.91
N PRO A 154 11.17 -5.82 -20.92
CA PRO A 154 11.75 -5.06 -22.02
C PRO A 154 11.62 -5.83 -23.34
N LEU A 155 10.96 -5.21 -24.31
CA LEU A 155 10.62 -5.87 -25.59
C LEU A 155 11.82 -6.18 -26.49
N GLU A 156 12.94 -5.45 -26.41
CA GLU A 156 14.05 -5.61 -27.38
C GLU A 156 15.46 -5.20 -26.92
N ASP A 157 15.71 -4.90 -25.67
CA ASP A 157 17.07 -4.51 -25.30
C ASP A 157 17.95 -5.74 -25.14
N LYS A 158 18.87 -5.95 -26.09
CA LYS A 158 19.82 -7.09 -26.13
C LYS A 158 20.73 -7.18 -24.92
N ASN A 159 20.84 -6.10 -24.14
CA ASN A 159 21.69 -6.01 -22.95
C ASN A 159 20.91 -6.33 -21.65
N LEU A 160 19.59 -6.23 -21.66
CA LEU A 160 18.72 -6.47 -20.50
C LEU A 160 17.93 -7.79 -20.64
N LYS A 161 18.55 -8.82 -21.18
CA LYS A 161 17.94 -10.13 -21.45
C LYS A 161 17.04 -10.61 -20.30
N GLY A 162 15.74 -10.38 -20.46
CA GLY A 162 14.70 -10.98 -19.60
C GLY A 162 14.50 -10.37 -18.22
N ASN A 163 15.16 -9.26 -17.89
CA ASN A 163 14.94 -8.57 -16.60
C ASN A 163 13.60 -7.87 -16.58
N LEU A 164 12.78 -8.15 -15.57
CA LEU A 164 11.61 -7.35 -15.28
C LEU A 164 12.06 -5.97 -14.76
N LEU A 165 11.59 -4.92 -15.44
CA LEU A 165 11.86 -3.55 -15.04
C LEU A 165 10.71 -3.00 -14.21
N LEU A 166 11.03 -2.48 -13.04
CA LEU A 166 10.07 -1.73 -12.25
C LEU A 166 9.82 -0.38 -12.91
N LYS A 167 8.58 -0.11 -13.23
CA LYS A 167 8.11 1.15 -13.82
C LYS A 167 7.07 1.80 -12.90
N PHE A 168 6.94 3.11 -13.05
CA PHE A 168 5.92 3.90 -12.37
C PHE A 168 5.15 4.70 -13.41
N GLY A 169 3.83 4.59 -13.39
CA GLY A 169 2.92 5.26 -14.30
C GLY A 169 1.73 5.88 -13.59
N SER A 170 0.93 6.65 -14.31
CA SER A 170 -0.27 7.30 -13.79
C SER A 170 -1.58 6.62 -14.20
N ASP A 171 -1.53 5.55 -14.97
CA ASP A 171 -2.72 4.82 -15.41
C ASP A 171 -3.22 3.87 -14.31
N ILE A 172 -4.52 3.98 -14.04
CA ILE A 172 -5.24 3.13 -13.07
C ILE A 172 -6.46 2.46 -13.69
N SER A 173 -6.63 2.51 -15.01
CA SER A 173 -7.81 1.99 -15.71
C SER A 173 -8.02 0.49 -15.49
N ASN A 174 -6.95 -0.27 -15.27
CA ASN A 174 -6.98 -1.71 -15.02
C ASN A 174 -7.66 -2.10 -13.69
N TYR A 175 -7.88 -1.12 -12.80
CA TYR A 175 -8.51 -1.35 -11.51
C TYR A 175 -10.02 -1.14 -11.50
N TYR A 176 -10.63 -0.92 -12.65
CA TYR A 176 -12.08 -0.89 -12.80
C TYR A 176 -12.63 -2.24 -13.28
N PRO A 177 -13.57 -2.87 -12.56
CA PRO A 177 -14.10 -2.51 -11.24
C PRO A 177 -13.08 -2.75 -10.11
N ASN A 178 -13.18 -1.95 -9.06
CA ASN A 178 -12.23 -1.91 -7.93
C ASN A 178 -12.28 -3.09 -6.95
N ARG A 179 -12.84 -4.22 -7.34
CA ARG A 179 -12.96 -5.40 -6.48
C ARG A 179 -11.61 -6.07 -6.22
N GLY A 180 -11.46 -6.60 -4.99
CA GLY A 180 -10.28 -7.38 -4.60
C GLY A 180 -9.04 -6.56 -4.28
N LEU A 181 -9.15 -5.23 -4.21
CA LEU A 181 -8.03 -4.37 -3.84
C LEU A 181 -7.89 -4.31 -2.31
N LYS A 182 -6.86 -4.95 -1.81
CA LYS A 182 -6.42 -4.88 -0.41
C LYS A 182 -5.43 -3.74 -0.23
N VAL A 183 -5.46 -3.11 0.94
CA VAL A 183 -4.64 -1.95 1.24
C VAL A 183 -3.68 -2.27 2.37
N TYR A 184 -2.42 -1.88 2.18
CA TYR A 184 -1.31 -2.10 3.11
C TYR A 184 -0.62 -0.77 3.44
N LYS A 185 -0.14 -0.66 4.68
CA LYS A 185 0.70 0.46 5.10
C LYS A 185 2.17 0.05 4.94
N PRO A 186 2.97 0.72 4.09
CA PRO A 186 4.39 0.42 3.98
C PRO A 186 5.11 0.71 5.31
N ASN A 187 5.97 -0.20 5.74
CA ASN A 187 6.91 0.03 6.84
C ASN A 187 8.10 0.89 6.37
N SER A 188 9.03 1.22 7.27
CA SER A 188 10.19 2.07 6.95
C SER A 188 11.00 1.55 5.75
N ASN A 189 11.24 0.25 5.64
CA ASN A 189 11.99 -0.33 4.52
C ASN A 189 11.26 -0.22 3.19
N ALA A 190 9.95 -0.49 3.20
CA ALA A 190 9.11 -0.32 2.01
C ALA A 190 8.97 1.15 1.61
N LEU A 191 8.88 2.03 2.59
CA LEU A 191 8.82 3.47 2.37
C LEU A 191 10.11 3.99 1.72
N GLU A 192 11.27 3.51 2.13
CA GLU A 192 12.56 3.86 1.51
C GLU A 192 12.60 3.48 0.03
N GLU A 193 12.14 2.29 -0.33
CA GLU A 193 12.06 1.84 -1.73
C GLU A 193 11.11 2.72 -2.58
N ILE A 194 9.99 3.15 -1.98
CA ILE A 194 9.01 4.00 -2.66
C ILE A 194 9.52 5.41 -2.90
N VAL A 195 10.04 6.06 -1.85
CA VAL A 195 10.41 7.48 -1.93
C VAL A 195 11.71 7.73 -2.69
N ASN A 196 12.56 6.70 -2.83
CA ASN A 196 13.81 6.76 -3.57
C ASN A 196 13.74 6.05 -4.93
N TYR A 197 12.53 5.72 -5.38
CA TYR A 197 12.37 5.13 -6.71
C TYR A 197 12.96 6.06 -7.78
N THR A 198 13.78 5.48 -8.64
CA THR A 198 14.35 6.14 -9.80
C THR A 198 14.18 5.20 -10.99
N ASP A 199 13.64 5.70 -12.09
CA ASP A 199 13.56 4.93 -13.33
C ASP A 199 14.96 4.55 -13.81
N GLN A 200 15.13 3.28 -14.21
CA GLN A 200 16.46 2.77 -14.60
C GLN A 200 17.02 3.49 -15.82
N SER A 201 16.17 3.93 -16.73
CA SER A 201 16.61 4.69 -17.92
C SER A 201 17.23 6.03 -17.50
N ASN A 202 16.59 6.74 -16.56
CA ASN A 202 17.11 8.00 -16.04
C ASN A 202 18.42 7.78 -15.25
N LEU A 203 18.53 6.67 -14.54
CA LEU A 203 19.76 6.32 -13.83
C LEU A 203 20.92 6.04 -14.78
N GLN A 204 20.69 5.32 -15.88
CA GLN A 204 21.70 5.05 -16.89
C GLN A 204 22.16 6.34 -17.57
N GLU A 205 21.23 7.19 -17.99
CA GLU A 205 21.54 8.50 -18.54
C GLU A 205 22.39 9.36 -17.59
N HIS A 206 22.06 9.34 -16.30
CA HIS A 206 22.83 10.05 -15.28
C HIS A 206 24.27 9.51 -15.19
N ILE A 207 24.43 8.17 -15.17
CA ILE A 207 25.76 7.55 -15.12
C ILE A 207 26.59 7.87 -16.36
N GLU A 208 25.99 7.85 -17.53
CA GLU A 208 26.65 8.22 -18.80
C GLU A 208 27.11 9.68 -18.80
N ASN A 209 26.29 10.61 -18.28
CA ASN A 209 26.61 12.04 -18.25
C ASN A 209 27.63 12.42 -17.17
N TYR A 210 27.56 11.79 -16.01
CA TYR A 210 28.32 12.21 -14.82
C TYR A 210 29.31 11.15 -14.30
N GLY A 211 29.30 9.95 -14.87
CA GLY A 211 30.26 8.87 -14.52
C GLY A 211 30.04 8.23 -13.16
N THR A 212 28.98 8.58 -12.42
CA THR A 212 28.71 8.08 -11.08
C THR A 212 27.24 7.91 -10.81
N ALA A 213 26.89 6.96 -9.95
CA ALA A 213 25.57 6.76 -9.39
C ALA A 213 25.54 7.04 -7.87
N GLU A 214 26.48 7.83 -7.36
CA GLU A 214 26.52 8.19 -5.95
C GLU A 214 25.32 9.05 -5.57
N LYS A 215 24.66 8.68 -4.47
CA LYS A 215 23.50 9.36 -3.95
C LYS A 215 23.89 10.25 -2.77
N VAL A 216 23.33 11.44 -2.73
CA VAL A 216 23.46 12.35 -1.59
C VAL A 216 22.17 12.31 -0.76
N LYS A 217 22.32 12.08 0.53
CA LYS A 217 21.21 12.09 1.46
C LYS A 217 20.75 13.51 1.74
N LEU A 218 19.47 13.81 1.43
CA LEU A 218 18.85 15.10 1.70
C LEU A 218 18.27 15.21 3.11
N GLY A 219 17.70 14.12 3.62
CA GLY A 219 16.99 14.14 4.89
C GLY A 219 16.17 12.87 5.09
N TYR A 220 15.07 13.01 5.82
CA TYR A 220 14.16 11.91 6.11
C TYR A 220 12.72 12.35 5.89
N ILE A 221 11.90 11.44 5.37
CA ILE A 221 10.45 11.45 5.54
C ILE A 221 10.13 10.66 6.81
N ARG A 222 9.23 11.18 7.65
CA ARG A 222 8.92 10.55 8.92
C ARG A 222 7.44 10.67 9.26
N TYR A 223 6.83 9.54 9.60
CA TYR A 223 5.46 9.44 10.09
C TYR A 223 5.47 8.83 11.48
N ALA A 224 5.03 9.58 12.47
CA ALA A 224 4.92 9.12 13.85
C ALA A 224 3.45 8.91 14.23
N SER A 225 3.14 7.75 14.78
CA SER A 225 1.82 7.47 15.36
C SER A 225 1.65 8.18 16.70
N THR A 226 0.44 8.67 16.97
CA THR A 226 0.02 9.15 18.29
C THR A 226 -0.55 8.04 19.17
N ASN A 227 -0.65 6.81 18.65
CA ASN A 227 -1.16 5.66 19.38
C ASN A 227 -0.16 5.25 20.46
N ARG A 228 -0.55 5.41 21.75
CA ARG A 228 0.33 5.12 22.88
C ARG A 228 0.60 3.63 23.10
N LYS A 229 -0.31 2.76 22.66
CA LYS A 229 -0.19 1.30 22.83
C LYS A 229 0.68 0.65 21.76
N TYR A 230 0.62 1.18 20.55
CA TYR A 230 1.33 0.66 19.39
C TYR A 230 2.07 1.80 18.69
N GLN A 231 2.94 2.47 19.44
CA GLN A 231 3.76 3.54 18.86
C GLN A 231 4.65 2.96 17.77
N GLN A 232 4.46 3.42 16.56
CA GLN A 232 5.32 3.11 15.44
C GLN A 232 5.77 4.42 14.80
N VAL A 233 7.04 4.48 14.48
CA VAL A 233 7.63 5.54 13.68
C VAL A 233 8.09 4.90 12.39
N ASP A 234 7.49 5.30 11.27
CA ASP A 234 7.93 4.91 9.95
C ASP A 234 8.74 6.07 9.39
N ASP A 235 10.03 5.86 9.19
CA ASP A 235 10.93 6.82 8.60
C ASP A 235 11.75 6.19 7.49
N ALA A 236 12.10 7.01 6.49
CA ALA A 236 12.95 6.61 5.40
C ALA A 236 13.86 7.76 4.99
N PRO A 237 15.15 7.51 4.71
CA PRO A 237 16.03 8.51 4.14
C PRO A 237 15.60 8.87 2.71
N ILE A 238 15.74 10.12 2.35
CA ILE A 238 15.52 10.62 1.00
C ILE A 238 16.86 10.93 0.38
N PHE A 239 17.11 10.37 -0.80
CA PHE A 239 18.33 10.55 -1.57
C PHE A 239 18.05 11.25 -2.89
N ILE A 240 19.04 11.97 -3.38
CA ILE A 240 19.10 12.51 -4.73
C ILE A 240 20.43 12.15 -5.40
N TYR A 241 20.41 12.18 -6.73
CA TYR A 241 21.63 12.20 -7.53
C TYR A 241 21.99 13.67 -7.76
N PRO A 242 23.21 14.09 -7.39
CA PRO A 242 23.63 15.47 -7.58
C PRO A 242 23.86 15.82 -9.04
#